data_debe211bb23749afc1c0fec9e8683cd8
#
_entry.id   debe211bb23749afc1c0fec9e8683cd8
#
_cell.length_a   1.000
_cell.length_b   1.000
_cell.length_c   1.000
_cell.angle_alpha   90.00
_cell.angle_beta   90.00
_cell.angle_gamma   90.00
#
_symmetry.space_group_name_H-M   'P 1'
#
loop_
_entity.id
_entity.type
_entity.pdbx_description
1 polymer ?
#
loop_
_entity_poly.entity_id
_entity_poly.type
_entity_poly.pdbx_seq_one_letter_code
_entity_poly.pdbx_strand_id
1 'polypeptide(L)'
;YEPIIGIVACGYMDQRQFVPQTYIRAMEDAGGIPVILPCTREEEAFPYYGKICDGFLFCGGDDVSPLLFGEELQTDRGRTDTRTDIFHLSFMEYALQTKLPILGICRGMQILNIALGGTIFQDLALRPESSLNHMQLSESRADTSHKITVSQNSMLYNILGDSAYVNSFHHQSVHTLERTLRLLPSLLTRHRGGRICKPSSSSAY
;
A
#
# COMPACT_ATOMS: atom_id res chain seq x y z
N TYR A 1 -26.46 -4.35 1.79
CA TYR A 1 -25.44 -5.01 0.96
C TYR A 1 -24.08 -4.88 1.63
N GLU A 2 -23.46 -6.01 1.93
CA GLU A 2 -22.14 -6.07 2.54
C GLU A 2 -21.13 -6.39 1.44
N PRO A 3 -20.18 -5.48 1.14
CA PRO A 3 -19.24 -5.68 0.03
C PRO A 3 -18.22 -6.78 0.35
N ILE A 4 -17.93 -7.61 -0.64
CA ILE A 4 -16.88 -8.63 -0.56
C ILE A 4 -15.54 -7.98 -0.92
N ILE A 5 -14.62 -7.94 0.03
CA ILE A 5 -13.30 -7.35 -0.14
C ILE A 5 -12.23 -8.42 -0.24
N GLY A 6 -11.60 -8.49 -1.40
CA GLY A 6 -10.45 -9.37 -1.63
C GLY A 6 -9.20 -8.82 -0.95
N ILE A 7 -8.76 -9.46 0.13
CA ILE A 7 -7.50 -9.12 0.80
C ILE A 7 -6.40 -9.96 0.18
N VAL A 8 -5.49 -9.32 -0.54
CA VAL A 8 -4.37 -10.01 -1.19
C VAL A 8 -3.40 -10.51 -0.14
N ALA A 9 -3.03 -11.80 -0.20
CA ALA A 9 -2.07 -12.38 0.73
C ALA A 9 -0.75 -11.60 0.72
N CYS A 10 -0.19 -11.34 1.92
CA CYS A 10 0.97 -10.45 2.09
C CYS A 10 2.28 -11.08 1.61
N GLY A 11 2.29 -12.38 1.37
CA GLY A 11 3.46 -13.15 0.97
C GLY A 11 3.52 -14.48 1.70
N TYR A 12 4.74 -14.96 1.91
CA TYR A 12 4.99 -16.28 2.48
C TYR A 12 5.78 -16.19 3.79
N MET A 13 5.36 -17.03 4.73
CA MET A 13 6.06 -17.28 5.99
C MET A 13 6.05 -18.79 6.22
N ASP A 14 7.22 -19.40 6.30
CA ASP A 14 7.38 -20.86 6.43
C ASP A 14 6.54 -21.67 5.41
N GLN A 15 6.61 -21.25 4.14
CA GLN A 15 5.84 -21.81 3.02
C GLN A 15 4.31 -21.66 3.14
N ARG A 16 3.83 -20.92 4.12
CA ARG A 16 2.42 -20.59 4.29
C ARG A 16 2.18 -19.17 3.79
N GLN A 17 1.05 -18.96 3.15
CA GLN A 17 0.60 -17.61 2.82
C GLN A 17 -0.17 -17.04 4.00
N PHE A 18 -0.09 -15.72 4.20
CA PHE A 18 -0.67 -15.09 5.37
C PHE A 18 -1.26 -13.71 5.08
N VAL A 19 -2.22 -13.34 5.92
CA VAL A 19 -2.73 -11.98 6.10
C VAL A 19 -2.78 -11.70 7.60
N PRO A 20 -2.20 -10.60 8.09
CA PRO A 20 -2.33 -10.22 9.49
C PRO A 20 -3.79 -10.02 9.90
N GLN A 21 -4.17 -10.55 11.05
CA GLN A 21 -5.52 -10.48 11.60
C GLN A 21 -6.08 -9.04 11.67
N THR A 22 -5.20 -8.04 11.83
CA THR A 22 -5.60 -6.63 11.93
C THR A 22 -6.27 -6.11 10.65
N TYR A 23 -5.85 -6.57 9.47
CA TYR A 23 -6.50 -6.21 8.22
C TYR A 23 -7.88 -6.85 8.08
N ILE A 24 -7.99 -8.12 8.48
CA ILE A 24 -9.27 -8.85 8.45
C ILE A 24 -10.29 -8.13 9.34
N ARG A 25 -9.92 -7.86 10.59
CA ARG A 25 -10.79 -7.16 11.55
C ARG A 25 -11.19 -5.77 11.07
N ALA A 26 -10.24 -5.02 10.51
CA ALA A 26 -10.55 -3.69 9.99
C ALA A 26 -11.60 -3.72 8.87
N MET A 27 -11.59 -4.74 8.02
CA MET A 27 -12.62 -4.92 6.99
C MET A 27 -13.97 -5.34 7.59
N GLU A 28 -13.97 -6.25 8.55
CA GLU A 28 -15.18 -6.66 9.28
C GLU A 28 -15.82 -5.49 10.03
N ASP A 29 -15.00 -4.70 10.77
CA ASP A 29 -15.45 -3.53 11.51
C ASP A 29 -16.03 -2.44 10.59
N ALA A 30 -15.56 -2.37 9.36
CA ALA A 30 -16.09 -1.47 8.33
C ALA A 30 -17.34 -2.01 7.61
N GLY A 31 -17.83 -3.19 7.96
CA GLY A 31 -19.01 -3.83 7.37
C GLY A 31 -18.75 -4.56 6.05
N GLY A 32 -17.49 -4.87 5.75
CA GLY A 32 -17.12 -5.68 4.58
C GLY A 32 -16.97 -7.16 4.93
N ILE A 33 -17.12 -8.02 3.91
CA ILE A 33 -16.84 -9.46 4.02
C ILE A 33 -15.43 -9.72 3.47
N PRO A 34 -14.42 -10.01 4.34
CA PRO A 34 -13.06 -10.25 3.89
C PRO A 34 -12.91 -11.64 3.26
N VAL A 35 -12.29 -11.69 2.08
CA VAL A 35 -11.89 -12.93 1.41
C VAL A 35 -10.39 -12.86 1.14
N ILE A 36 -9.63 -13.83 1.63
CA ILE A 36 -8.19 -13.87 1.38
C ILE A 36 -7.93 -14.42 -0.02
N LEU A 37 -7.26 -13.61 -0.85
CA LEU A 37 -6.84 -14.00 -2.18
C LEU A 37 -5.40 -14.51 -2.12
N PRO A 38 -5.13 -15.77 -2.45
CA PRO A 38 -3.78 -16.32 -2.40
C PRO A 38 -2.90 -15.75 -3.51
N CYS A 39 -1.60 -15.64 -3.25
CA CYS A 39 -0.61 -15.47 -4.31
C CYS A 39 -0.62 -16.74 -5.18
N THR A 40 -0.94 -16.58 -6.44
CA THR A 40 -0.99 -17.68 -7.41
C THR A 40 -0.04 -17.42 -8.58
N ARG A 41 0.36 -18.48 -9.26
CA ARG A 41 1.10 -18.38 -10.54
C ARG A 41 0.14 -18.34 -11.73
N GLU A 42 -1.12 -18.68 -11.53
CA GLU A 42 -2.14 -18.82 -12.56
C GLU A 42 -2.90 -17.50 -12.69
N GLU A 43 -2.47 -16.65 -13.62
CA GLU A 43 -3.13 -15.36 -13.88
C GLU A 43 -4.56 -15.54 -14.40
N GLU A 44 -4.89 -16.71 -14.95
CA GLU A 44 -6.24 -17.10 -15.34
C GLU A 44 -7.24 -17.06 -14.17
N ALA A 45 -6.76 -17.11 -12.93
CA ALA A 45 -7.59 -16.95 -11.73
C ALA A 45 -8.06 -15.51 -11.51
N PHE A 46 -7.34 -14.51 -12.01
CA PHE A 46 -7.61 -13.09 -11.74
C PHE A 46 -9.03 -12.65 -12.13
N PRO A 47 -9.57 -13.02 -13.31
CA PRO A 47 -10.94 -12.67 -13.66
C PRO A 47 -12.00 -13.25 -12.72
N TYR A 48 -11.74 -14.38 -12.08
CA TYR A 48 -12.65 -14.96 -11.10
C TYR A 48 -12.63 -14.15 -9.80
N TYR A 49 -11.46 -13.67 -9.35
CA TYR A 49 -11.36 -12.75 -8.22
C TYR A 49 -12.12 -11.44 -8.49
N GLY A 50 -11.99 -10.88 -9.70
CA GLY A 50 -12.74 -9.70 -10.10
C GLY A 50 -14.24 -9.89 -10.19
N LYS A 51 -14.73 -11.12 -10.35
CA LYS A 51 -16.17 -11.43 -10.36
C LYS A 51 -16.77 -11.59 -8.97
N ILE A 52 -15.98 -12.08 -8.00
CA ILE A 52 -16.49 -12.36 -6.65
C ILE A 52 -16.26 -11.22 -5.67
N CYS A 53 -15.32 -10.32 -5.95
CA CYS A 53 -14.97 -9.20 -5.06
C CYS A 53 -15.58 -7.90 -5.56
N ASP A 54 -15.96 -7.03 -4.62
CA ASP A 54 -16.40 -5.66 -4.88
C ASP A 54 -15.27 -4.64 -4.75
N GLY A 55 -14.10 -5.06 -4.27
CA GLY A 55 -12.90 -4.27 -4.15
C GLY A 55 -11.72 -5.08 -3.64
N PHE A 56 -10.53 -4.48 -3.66
CA PHE A 56 -9.30 -5.14 -3.29
C PHE A 56 -8.51 -4.35 -2.25
N LEU A 57 -7.95 -5.06 -1.27
CA LEU A 57 -7.01 -4.54 -0.30
C LEU A 57 -5.62 -5.15 -0.54
N PHE A 58 -4.64 -4.30 -0.81
CA PHE A 58 -3.22 -4.63 -0.83
C PHE A 58 -2.59 -4.14 0.46
N CYS A 59 -2.16 -5.07 1.29
CA CYS A 59 -1.64 -4.81 2.62
C CYS A 59 -0.19 -4.28 2.62
N GLY A 60 0.26 -3.87 3.80
CA GLY A 60 1.68 -3.65 4.08
C GLY A 60 2.48 -4.96 4.03
N GLY A 61 3.79 -4.86 4.05
CA GLY A 61 4.68 -6.02 3.97
C GLY A 61 6.15 -5.64 3.84
N ASP A 62 6.97 -6.59 3.44
CA ASP A 62 8.39 -6.42 3.16
C ASP A 62 8.63 -5.50 1.97
N ASP A 63 9.88 -5.15 1.71
CA ASP A 63 10.27 -4.25 0.64
C ASP A 63 9.94 -4.82 -0.75
N VAL A 64 9.73 -3.91 -1.70
CA VAL A 64 9.62 -4.25 -3.12
C VAL A 64 11.00 -4.30 -3.73
N SER A 65 11.29 -5.32 -4.54
CA SER A 65 12.55 -5.43 -5.26
C SER A 65 12.76 -4.22 -6.18
N PRO A 66 13.89 -3.50 -6.07
CA PRO A 66 14.16 -2.33 -6.89
C PRO A 66 14.24 -2.64 -8.38
N LEU A 67 14.55 -3.87 -8.76
CA LEU A 67 14.56 -4.30 -10.16
C LEU A 67 13.20 -4.12 -10.84
N LEU A 68 12.10 -4.13 -10.09
CA LEU A 68 10.75 -3.94 -10.63
C LEU A 68 10.45 -2.50 -11.04
N PHE A 69 11.25 -1.54 -10.60
CA PHE A 69 11.16 -0.14 -11.03
C PHE A 69 12.48 0.39 -11.65
N GLY A 70 13.31 -0.54 -12.17
CA GLY A 70 14.47 -0.23 -12.99
C GLY A 70 15.71 0.24 -12.22
N GLU A 71 15.81 -0.08 -10.93
CA GLU A 71 16.94 0.27 -10.09
C GLU A 71 17.69 -0.97 -9.59
N GLU A 72 18.96 -0.81 -9.22
CA GLU A 72 19.73 -1.80 -8.48
C GLU A 72 19.60 -1.58 -6.98
N LEU A 73 19.87 -2.62 -6.16
CA LEU A 73 19.79 -2.56 -4.71
C LEU A 73 20.82 -1.56 -4.13
N GLN A 74 20.34 -0.57 -3.39
CA GLN A 74 21.13 0.53 -2.84
C GLN A 74 21.16 0.56 -1.30
N THR A 75 20.45 -0.35 -0.64
CA THR A 75 20.37 -0.40 0.82
C THR A 75 20.66 -1.80 1.33
N ASP A 76 21.23 -1.90 2.52
CA ASP A 76 21.42 -3.15 3.26
C ASP A 76 20.24 -3.47 4.20
N ARG A 77 19.21 -2.63 4.18
CA ARG A 77 18.00 -2.78 4.99
C ARG A 77 16.88 -3.44 4.21
N GLY A 78 15.97 -4.04 4.96
CA GLY A 78 14.79 -4.66 4.43
C GLY A 78 15.04 -6.04 3.82
N ARG A 79 13.98 -6.60 3.30
CA ARG A 79 13.96 -7.93 2.68
C ARG A 79 12.98 -7.92 1.52
N THR A 80 13.33 -8.58 0.42
CA THR A 80 12.50 -8.72 -0.76
C THR A 80 12.14 -10.19 -1.01
N ASP A 81 10.99 -10.44 -1.60
CA ASP A 81 10.60 -11.74 -2.14
C ASP A 81 10.05 -11.54 -3.56
N THR A 82 10.87 -11.85 -4.55
CA THR A 82 10.55 -11.67 -5.97
C THR A 82 9.26 -12.39 -6.37
N ARG A 83 8.98 -13.54 -5.79
CA ARG A 83 7.76 -14.31 -6.06
C ARG A 83 6.51 -13.53 -5.64
N THR A 84 6.52 -12.97 -4.45
CA THR A 84 5.46 -12.11 -3.94
C THR A 84 5.35 -10.82 -4.74
N ASP A 85 6.48 -10.20 -5.08
CA ASP A 85 6.55 -8.96 -5.85
C ASP A 85 5.90 -9.11 -7.22
N ILE A 86 6.26 -10.16 -7.96
CA ILE A 86 5.71 -10.45 -9.28
C ILE A 86 4.20 -10.63 -9.22
N PHE A 87 3.72 -11.43 -8.25
CA PHE A 87 2.28 -11.63 -8.09
C PHE A 87 1.56 -10.32 -7.74
N HIS A 88 2.05 -9.57 -6.76
CA HIS A 88 1.43 -8.32 -6.34
C HIS A 88 1.37 -7.31 -7.49
N LEU A 89 2.44 -7.22 -8.30
CA LEU A 89 2.46 -6.31 -9.44
C LEU A 89 1.49 -6.75 -10.53
N SER A 90 1.55 -8.02 -10.97
CA SER A 90 0.63 -8.55 -11.99
C SER A 90 -0.84 -8.43 -11.57
N PHE A 91 -1.14 -8.75 -10.30
CA PHE A 91 -2.51 -8.65 -9.82
C PHE A 91 -2.96 -7.18 -9.67
N MET A 92 -2.08 -6.27 -9.27
CA MET A 92 -2.38 -4.83 -9.25
C MET A 92 -2.69 -4.30 -10.65
N GLU A 93 -1.91 -4.69 -11.66
CA GLU A 93 -2.16 -4.30 -13.06
C GLU A 93 -3.52 -4.80 -13.55
N TYR A 94 -3.89 -6.04 -13.22
CA TYR A 94 -5.23 -6.56 -13.48
C TYR A 94 -6.31 -5.76 -12.71
N ALA A 95 -6.13 -5.55 -11.41
CA ALA A 95 -7.10 -4.86 -10.56
C ALA A 95 -7.40 -3.44 -11.08
N LEU A 96 -6.38 -2.73 -11.55
CA LEU A 96 -6.53 -1.40 -12.16
C LEU A 96 -7.43 -1.41 -13.41
N GLN A 97 -7.47 -2.52 -14.15
CA GLN A 97 -8.32 -2.66 -15.34
C GLN A 97 -9.78 -2.93 -14.98
N THR A 98 -10.05 -3.50 -13.81
CA THR A 98 -11.41 -3.84 -13.38
C THR A 98 -12.27 -2.63 -13.04
N LYS A 99 -11.65 -1.49 -12.71
CA LYS A 99 -12.29 -0.29 -12.15
C LYS A 99 -12.95 -0.51 -10.78
N LEU A 100 -12.71 -1.65 -10.13
CA LEU A 100 -13.12 -1.88 -8.75
C LEU A 100 -12.27 -1.02 -7.80
N PRO A 101 -12.80 -0.64 -6.64
CA PRO A 101 -12.03 0.06 -5.63
C PRO A 101 -10.78 -0.72 -5.20
N ILE A 102 -9.67 -0.01 -5.04
CA ILE A 102 -8.40 -0.58 -4.57
C ILE A 102 -7.90 0.26 -3.39
N LEU A 103 -7.62 -0.38 -2.27
CA LEU A 103 -6.92 0.23 -1.14
C LEU A 103 -5.51 -0.36 -1.02
N GLY A 104 -4.50 0.48 -1.18
CA GLY A 104 -3.09 0.12 -0.95
C GLY A 104 -2.57 0.73 0.35
N ILE A 105 -2.09 -0.09 1.27
CA ILE A 105 -1.52 0.33 2.54
C ILE A 105 -0.02 0.05 2.56
N CYS A 106 0.82 1.06 2.84
CA CYS A 106 2.28 0.95 2.93
C CYS A 106 2.86 0.31 1.65
N ARG A 107 3.30 -0.95 1.70
CA ARG A 107 3.75 -1.71 0.52
C ARG A 107 2.69 -1.74 -0.60
N GLY A 108 1.41 -1.93 -0.27
CA GLY A 108 0.34 -1.93 -1.28
C GLY A 108 0.25 -0.62 -2.05
N MET A 109 0.45 0.51 -1.39
CA MET A 109 0.55 1.81 -2.03
C MET A 109 1.79 1.92 -2.93
N GLN A 110 2.91 1.35 -2.53
CA GLN A 110 4.15 1.32 -3.33
C GLN A 110 3.96 0.48 -4.60
N ILE A 111 3.34 -0.69 -4.50
CA ILE A 111 2.99 -1.55 -5.64
C ILE A 111 2.07 -0.81 -6.61
N LEU A 112 1.06 -0.10 -6.11
CA LEU A 112 0.17 0.72 -6.93
C LEU A 112 0.96 1.80 -7.71
N ASN A 113 1.87 2.50 -7.04
CA ASN A 113 2.70 3.52 -7.67
C ASN A 113 3.62 2.93 -8.75
N ILE A 114 4.22 1.77 -8.49
CA ILE A 114 5.10 1.07 -9.46
C ILE A 114 4.29 0.56 -10.66
N ALA A 115 3.12 -0.04 -10.43
CA ALA A 115 2.23 -0.50 -11.50
C ALA A 115 1.80 0.63 -12.44
N LEU A 116 1.76 1.85 -11.94
CA LEU A 116 1.45 3.07 -12.73
C LEU A 116 2.72 3.75 -13.29
N GLY A 117 3.90 3.18 -13.12
CA GLY A 117 5.17 3.69 -13.66
C GLY A 117 5.95 4.62 -12.73
N GLY A 118 5.56 4.72 -11.47
CA GLY A 118 6.31 5.47 -10.45
C GLY A 118 7.47 4.68 -9.86
N THR A 119 8.25 5.34 -9.00
CA THR A 119 9.39 4.75 -8.29
C THR A 119 9.29 4.99 -6.79
N ILE A 120 10.12 4.30 -6.02
CA ILE A 120 10.21 4.45 -4.57
C ILE A 120 11.66 4.73 -4.14
N PHE A 121 11.84 5.46 -3.04
CA PHE A 121 13.12 5.48 -2.33
C PHE A 121 13.27 4.15 -1.59
N GLN A 122 14.34 3.44 -1.87
CA GLN A 122 14.65 2.15 -1.24
C GLN A 122 14.96 2.29 0.25
N ASP A 123 15.41 3.47 0.67
CA ASP A 123 15.57 3.85 2.06
C ASP A 123 15.36 5.37 2.20
N LEU A 124 14.77 5.80 3.29
CA LEU A 124 14.58 7.22 3.60
C LEU A 124 15.91 7.97 3.72
N ALA A 125 17.01 7.27 4.07
CA ALA A 125 18.36 7.83 4.11
C ALA A 125 18.87 8.24 2.71
N LEU A 126 18.31 7.70 1.63
CA LEU A 126 18.65 8.06 0.24
C LEU A 126 17.93 9.31 -0.25
N ARG A 127 17.04 9.87 0.55
CA ARG A 127 16.33 11.10 0.18
C ARG A 127 17.27 12.31 0.30
N PRO A 128 17.15 13.29 -0.63
CA PRO A 128 17.94 14.53 -0.54
C PRO A 128 17.56 15.39 0.67
N GLU A 129 16.35 15.22 1.19
CA GLU A 129 15.83 15.95 2.35
C GLU A 129 15.91 15.09 3.61
N SER A 130 16.24 15.69 4.76
CA SER A 130 16.17 14.98 6.03
C SER A 130 14.75 14.55 6.34
N SER A 131 14.59 13.31 6.78
CA SER A 131 13.31 12.74 7.19
C SER A 131 13.26 12.53 8.69
N LEU A 132 12.05 12.58 9.26
CA LEU A 132 11.83 12.04 10.59
C LEU A 132 12.09 10.53 10.59
N ASN A 133 12.31 9.97 11.77
CA ASN A 133 12.37 8.51 11.90
C ASN A 133 10.99 7.90 11.66
N HIS A 134 10.87 7.11 10.61
CA HIS A 134 9.65 6.38 10.25
C HIS A 134 9.71 4.90 10.64
N MET A 135 10.77 4.47 11.31
CA MET A 135 10.91 3.12 11.85
C MET A 135 10.92 3.21 13.37
N GLN A 136 9.76 3.51 13.95
CA GLN A 136 9.64 3.63 15.39
C GLN A 136 9.82 2.29 16.10
N LEU A 137 10.43 2.36 17.27
CA LEU A 137 10.49 1.27 18.24
C LEU A 137 9.50 1.58 19.34
N SER A 138 8.42 0.81 19.41
CA SER A 138 7.38 0.95 20.44
C SER A 138 6.83 -0.43 20.79
N GLU A 139 6.39 -0.61 22.03
CA GLU A 139 5.80 -1.87 22.47
C GLU A 139 4.47 -2.15 21.76
N SER A 140 3.67 -1.12 21.56
CA SER A 140 2.43 -1.21 20.80
C SER A 140 2.56 -0.59 19.42
N ARG A 141 2.09 -1.29 18.39
CA ARG A 141 1.97 -0.72 17.05
C ARG A 141 0.89 0.36 16.94
N ALA A 142 0.05 0.52 17.97
CA ALA A 142 -0.93 1.59 18.04
C ALA A 142 -0.33 2.92 18.54
N ASP A 143 0.89 2.91 19.09
CA ASP A 143 1.55 4.13 19.55
C ASP A 143 1.84 5.05 18.38
N THR A 144 1.46 6.32 18.51
CA THR A 144 1.72 7.33 17.49
C THR A 144 3.11 7.93 17.64
N SER A 145 3.77 8.25 16.53
CA SER A 145 5.14 8.78 16.54
C SER A 145 5.27 10.19 15.98
N HIS A 146 4.37 10.60 15.09
CA HIS A 146 4.46 11.91 14.48
C HIS A 146 3.11 12.42 13.97
N LYS A 147 3.08 13.71 13.65
CA LYS A 147 1.90 14.40 13.12
C LYS A 147 1.98 14.45 11.59
N ILE A 148 0.85 14.18 10.95
CA ILE A 148 0.65 14.42 9.52
C ILE A 148 -0.28 15.62 9.31
N THR A 149 -0.11 16.30 8.17
CA THR A 149 -1.05 17.29 7.67
C THR A 149 -1.82 16.68 6.51
N VAL A 150 -3.12 16.85 6.52
CA VAL A 150 -4.03 16.24 5.54
C VAL A 150 -4.50 17.31 4.54
N SER A 151 -4.47 16.99 3.25
CA SER A 151 -4.96 17.90 2.21
C SER A 151 -6.46 18.09 2.32
N GLN A 152 -6.93 19.34 2.33
CA GLN A 152 -8.35 19.68 2.51
C GLN A 152 -9.27 19.09 1.43
N ASN A 153 -8.75 18.84 0.24
CA ASN A 153 -9.52 18.25 -0.87
C ASN A 153 -9.38 16.71 -0.94
N SER A 154 -8.92 16.06 0.13
CA SER A 154 -8.74 14.62 0.16
C SER A 154 -9.91 13.92 0.86
N MET A 155 -10.20 12.68 0.46
CA MET A 155 -11.13 11.82 1.20
C MET A 155 -10.70 11.64 2.66
N LEU A 156 -9.38 11.59 2.88
CA LEU A 156 -8.81 11.46 4.22
C LEU A 156 -9.16 12.66 5.11
N TYR A 157 -9.28 13.85 4.51
CA TYR A 157 -9.70 15.04 5.22
C TYR A 157 -11.10 14.89 5.85
N ASN A 158 -12.01 14.24 5.13
CA ASN A 158 -13.34 13.94 5.63
C ASN A 158 -13.35 12.98 6.82
N ILE A 159 -12.27 12.20 6.99
CA ILE A 159 -12.13 11.21 8.06
C ILE A 159 -11.31 11.77 9.24
N LEU A 160 -10.23 12.49 8.97
CA LEU A 160 -9.23 12.89 9.97
C LEU A 160 -9.15 14.41 10.22
N GLY A 161 -9.80 15.23 9.40
CA GLY A 161 -9.65 16.68 9.46
C GLY A 161 -8.27 17.15 8.97
N ASP A 162 -7.84 18.33 9.42
CA ASP A 162 -6.60 19.00 8.96
C ASP A 162 -5.32 18.23 9.29
N SER A 163 -5.32 17.44 10.34
CA SER A 163 -4.13 16.74 10.80
C SER A 163 -4.46 15.59 11.74
N ALA A 164 -3.55 14.62 11.84
CA ALA A 164 -3.64 13.51 12.78
C ALA A 164 -2.24 13.10 13.28
N TYR A 165 -2.18 12.49 14.45
CA TYR A 165 -1.01 11.77 14.90
C TYR A 165 -1.08 10.34 14.38
N VAL A 166 0.02 9.84 13.86
CA VAL A 166 0.11 8.51 13.24
C VAL A 166 1.32 7.73 13.74
N ASN A 167 1.24 6.42 13.64
CA ASN A 167 2.39 5.53 13.77
C ASN A 167 3.17 5.44 12.47
N SER A 168 4.40 4.91 12.52
CA SER A 168 5.24 4.74 11.35
C SER A 168 6.22 3.59 11.52
N PHE A 169 6.14 2.60 10.62
CA PHE A 169 6.92 1.37 10.65
C PHE A 169 7.44 1.04 9.24
N HIS A 170 8.12 2.00 8.61
CA HIS A 170 8.66 1.83 7.27
C HIS A 170 9.97 2.61 7.09
N HIS A 171 10.84 2.12 6.24
CA HIS A 171 12.07 2.80 5.83
C HIS A 171 12.07 3.18 4.35
N GLN A 172 11.07 2.75 3.59
CA GLN A 172 10.87 3.12 2.19
C GLN A 172 9.78 4.19 2.05
N SER A 173 9.85 4.98 0.98
CA SER A 173 8.81 5.96 0.65
C SER A 173 8.69 6.13 -0.86
N VAL A 174 7.57 6.69 -1.32
CA VAL A 174 7.40 7.05 -2.73
C VAL A 174 8.44 8.11 -3.11
N HIS A 175 9.11 7.88 -4.24
CA HIS A 175 10.06 8.80 -4.86
C HIS A 175 9.37 9.57 -5.98
N THR A 176 9.11 8.92 -7.10
CA THR A 176 8.39 9.52 -8.22
C THR A 176 6.96 9.02 -8.21
N LEU A 177 6.03 9.97 -8.06
CA LEU A 177 4.62 9.69 -8.26
C LEU A 177 4.34 9.62 -9.74
N GLU A 178 3.63 8.57 -10.15
CA GLU A 178 3.08 8.51 -11.47
C GLU A 178 2.12 9.70 -11.72
N ARG A 179 2.03 10.13 -13.00
CA ARG A 179 1.29 11.34 -13.38
C ARG A 179 -0.20 11.24 -13.02
N THR A 180 -0.79 10.08 -13.17
CA THR A 180 -2.20 9.81 -12.84
C THR A 180 -2.46 10.01 -11.35
N LEU A 181 -1.58 9.51 -10.49
CA LEU A 181 -1.68 9.73 -9.04
C LEU A 181 -1.47 11.20 -8.65
N ARG A 182 -0.67 11.95 -9.42
CA ARG A 182 -0.46 13.40 -9.19
C ARG A 182 -1.68 14.24 -9.50
N LEU A 183 -2.50 13.82 -10.45
CA LEU A 183 -3.71 14.53 -10.87
C LEU A 183 -4.86 14.38 -9.86
N LEU A 184 -4.70 13.54 -8.86
CA LEU A 184 -5.66 13.30 -7.79
C LEU A 184 -5.12 13.87 -6.46
N PRO A 185 -5.05 15.21 -6.30
CA PRO A 185 -4.48 15.84 -5.10
C PRO A 185 -5.25 15.52 -3.82
N SER A 186 -6.46 14.99 -3.96
CA SER A 186 -7.33 14.58 -2.87
C SER A 186 -6.77 13.47 -1.97
N LEU A 187 -5.60 12.90 -2.28
CA LEU A 187 -5.12 11.64 -1.74
C LEU A 187 -3.76 11.71 -1.07
N LEU A 188 -3.17 12.90 -1.06
CA LEU A 188 -1.84 13.10 -0.50
C LEU A 188 -1.95 13.64 0.92
N THR A 189 -1.40 12.92 1.88
CA THR A 189 -1.05 13.46 3.18
C THR A 189 0.35 14.04 3.08
N ARG A 190 0.52 15.31 3.48
CA ARG A 190 1.85 15.90 3.64
C ARG A 190 2.33 15.69 5.07
N HIS A 191 3.50 15.18 5.19
CA HIS A 191 4.26 15.10 6.41
C HIS A 191 5.29 16.24 6.45
N ARG A 192 5.68 16.78 7.60
CA ARG A 192 6.88 17.62 7.69
C ARG A 192 8.08 16.78 7.23
N GLY A 193 8.55 17.02 6.00
CA GLY A 193 9.65 16.30 5.38
C GLY A 193 9.29 15.16 4.41
N GLY A 194 8.00 14.92 4.08
CA GLY A 194 7.65 13.88 3.12
C GLY A 194 6.21 13.93 2.63
N ARG A 195 5.97 13.24 1.54
CA ARG A 195 4.62 12.98 1.02
C ARG A 195 4.29 11.53 1.29
N ILE A 196 3.15 11.29 1.94
CA ILE A 196 2.57 9.95 2.02
C ILE A 196 1.45 9.90 1.00
N CYS A 197 1.56 9.04 0.01
CA CYS A 197 0.48 8.78 -0.92
C CYS A 197 -0.61 7.96 -0.25
N LYS A 198 -1.84 8.35 -0.48
CA LYS A 198 -3.01 7.51 -0.23
C LYS A 198 -3.64 7.10 -1.55
N PRO A 199 -4.26 5.93 -1.57
CA PRO A 199 -4.86 5.40 -2.78
C PRO A 199 -5.98 6.31 -3.30
N SER A 200 -6.16 6.33 -4.60
CA SER A 200 -7.03 7.27 -5.31
C SER A 200 -8.50 6.89 -5.27
N SER A 201 -9.36 7.90 -5.23
CA SER A 201 -10.81 7.74 -5.11
C SER A 201 -11.52 7.36 -6.40
N SER A 202 -10.87 7.46 -7.55
CA SER A 202 -11.52 7.11 -8.82
C SER A 202 -11.33 5.67 -9.22
N SER A 203 -10.37 4.99 -8.59
CA SER A 203 -10.01 3.60 -8.87
C SER A 203 -9.27 2.92 -7.72
N ALA A 204 -8.96 3.63 -6.64
CA ALA A 204 -8.24 3.07 -5.51
C ALA A 204 -8.79 3.66 -4.20
N TYR A 205 -9.29 2.81 -3.37
CA TYR A 205 -9.76 3.07 -2.02
C TYR A 205 -9.01 2.18 -1.05
#